data_11818efcf98b99a5d9bdf60d46014237
#
_entry.id   11818efcf98b99a5d9bdf60d46014237
#
_cell.length_a   1.000
_cell.length_b   1.000
_cell.length_c   1.000
_cell.angle_alpha   90.00
_cell.angle_beta   90.00
_cell.angle_gamma   90.00
#
_symmetry.space_group_name_H-M   'P 1'
#
loop_
_entity.id
_entity.type
_entity.pdbx_description
1 polymer ?
#
loop_
_entity_poly.entity_id
_entity_poly.type
_entity_poly.pdbx_seq_one_letter_code
_entity_poly.pdbx_strand_id
1 'polypeptide(L)'
;MSDDPVIDYPAVAYKVLTGPQMIELETTGAFAGAPVDLHDGYIHLSIAAQLTETVDRHFAGQDDLHVVAVDLEPLEDAVRWEPSRGGQLFPHLYAALTMDCVLAYEPLGREANGQVKLPIAG
;
A
#
# COMPACT_ATOMS: atom_id res chain seq x y z
N MET A 1 -11.94 29.57 13.22
CA MET A 1 -11.82 28.90 11.91
C MET A 1 -10.34 28.87 11.53
N SER A 2 -9.86 27.71 11.13
CA SER A 2 -8.46 27.57 10.74
C SER A 2 -8.24 28.14 9.35
N ASP A 3 -7.17 28.92 9.18
CA ASP A 3 -6.75 29.44 7.89
C ASP A 3 -5.79 28.45 7.17
N ASP A 4 -5.54 27.29 7.77
CA ASP A 4 -4.65 26.30 7.18
C ASP A 4 -5.28 25.71 5.93
N PRO A 5 -4.49 25.49 4.87
CA PRO A 5 -5.00 24.83 3.68
C PRO A 5 -5.46 23.41 4.01
N VAL A 6 -6.63 23.05 3.49
CA VAL A 6 -7.11 21.66 3.61
C VAL A 6 -6.29 20.81 2.64
N ILE A 7 -5.55 19.87 3.18
CA ILE A 7 -4.82 18.90 2.36
C ILE A 7 -5.70 17.68 2.17
N ASP A 8 -6.05 17.43 0.91
CA ASP A 8 -6.94 16.35 0.55
C ASP A 8 -6.13 15.13 0.13
N TYR A 9 -5.81 14.27 1.10
CA TYR A 9 -5.06 13.04 0.84
C TYR A 9 -5.98 11.96 0.26
N PRO A 10 -5.46 11.11 -0.63
CA PRO A 10 -6.23 9.95 -1.11
C PRO A 10 -6.73 9.09 0.05
N ALA A 11 -7.93 8.56 -0.09
CA ALA A 11 -8.54 7.68 0.90
C ALA A 11 -8.10 6.23 0.74
N VAL A 12 -7.44 5.90 -0.37
CA VAL A 12 -7.02 4.53 -0.70
C VAL A 12 -5.54 4.53 -1.00
N ALA A 13 -4.84 3.54 -0.44
CA ALA A 13 -3.44 3.29 -0.77
C ALA A 13 -3.27 1.81 -1.12
N TYR A 14 -2.09 1.44 -1.56
CA TYR A 14 -1.84 0.11 -2.09
C TYR A 14 -0.59 -0.48 -1.45
N LYS A 15 -0.65 -1.79 -1.21
CA LYS A 15 0.50 -2.57 -0.73
C LYS A 15 0.75 -3.70 -1.72
N VAL A 16 2.01 -3.91 -2.07
CA VAL A 16 2.41 -5.06 -2.89
C VAL A 16 2.90 -6.14 -1.95
N LEU A 17 2.31 -7.32 -2.05
CA LEU A 17 2.66 -8.48 -1.25
C LEU A 17 3.16 -9.61 -2.14
N THR A 18 4.11 -10.38 -1.63
CA THR A 18 4.49 -11.65 -2.25
C THR A 18 3.39 -12.69 -2.01
N GLY A 19 3.41 -13.79 -2.75
CA GLY A 19 2.45 -14.88 -2.55
C GLY A 19 2.36 -15.35 -1.10
N PRO A 20 3.49 -15.69 -0.45
CA PRO A 20 3.47 -16.09 0.96
C PRO A 20 2.91 -15.01 1.90
N GLN A 21 3.21 -13.74 1.65
CA GLN A 21 2.67 -12.65 2.45
C GLN A 21 1.15 -12.51 2.27
N MET A 22 0.67 -12.69 1.05
CA MET A 22 -0.78 -12.67 0.78
C MET A 22 -1.49 -13.82 1.50
N ILE A 23 -0.89 -15.00 1.51
CA ILE A 23 -1.42 -16.16 2.23
C ILE A 23 -1.48 -15.87 3.73
N GLU A 24 -0.46 -15.22 4.29
CA GLU A 24 -0.48 -14.81 5.70
C GLU A 24 -1.68 -13.91 5.99
N LEU A 25 -1.89 -12.89 5.16
CA LEU A 25 -3.01 -11.97 5.33
C LEU A 25 -4.36 -12.70 5.23
N GLU A 26 -4.51 -13.58 4.24
CA GLU A 26 -5.74 -14.34 4.04
C GLU A 26 -6.00 -15.33 5.19
N THR A 27 -4.95 -15.98 5.67
CA THR A 27 -5.07 -17.04 6.68
C THR A 27 -5.27 -16.49 8.08
N THR A 28 -4.50 -15.46 8.46
CA THR A 28 -4.53 -14.91 9.81
C THR A 28 -5.41 -13.67 9.94
N GLY A 29 -5.76 -13.05 8.81
CA GLY A 29 -6.51 -11.80 8.80
C GLY A 29 -5.65 -10.57 9.06
N ALA A 30 -4.33 -10.73 9.19
CA ALA A 30 -3.43 -9.62 9.46
C ALA A 30 -2.06 -9.86 8.82
N PHE A 31 -1.40 -8.76 8.46
CA PHE A 31 -0.04 -8.75 7.95
C PHE A 31 0.76 -7.73 8.74
N ALA A 32 1.80 -8.18 9.44
CA ALA A 32 2.58 -7.34 10.34
C ALA A 32 3.63 -6.48 9.64
N GLY A 33 4.00 -6.85 8.43
CA GLY A 33 4.99 -6.12 7.63
C GLY A 33 5.99 -7.03 6.95
N ALA A 34 6.49 -6.57 5.81
CA ALA A 34 7.62 -7.19 5.12
C ALA A 34 8.91 -6.89 5.92
N PRO A 35 10.02 -7.55 5.60
CA PRO A 35 11.27 -7.28 6.33
C PRO A 35 11.65 -5.80 6.39
N VAL A 36 11.49 -5.05 5.29
CA VAL A 36 11.80 -3.63 5.27
C VAL A 36 10.83 -2.83 6.16
N ASP A 37 9.56 -3.24 6.20
CA ASP A 37 8.56 -2.60 7.06
C ASP A 37 8.91 -2.79 8.52
N LEU A 38 9.27 -4.01 8.90
CA LEU A 38 9.64 -4.32 10.28
C LEU A 38 10.91 -3.59 10.70
N HIS A 39 11.86 -3.45 9.79
CA HIS A 39 13.10 -2.71 10.03
C HIS A 39 12.82 -1.23 10.27
N ASP A 40 11.95 -0.63 9.45
CA ASP A 40 11.66 0.80 9.52
C ASP A 40 10.60 1.15 10.58
N GLY A 41 9.84 0.18 11.04
CA GLY A 41 8.84 0.38 12.09
C GLY A 41 7.45 0.78 11.60
N TYR A 42 7.18 0.67 10.30
CA TYR A 42 5.87 0.95 9.71
C TYR A 42 5.73 0.22 8.38
N ILE A 43 4.48 -0.02 7.97
CA ILE A 43 4.20 -0.64 6.68
C ILE A 43 4.22 0.44 5.59
N HIS A 44 5.02 0.21 4.55
CA HIS A 44 5.14 1.14 3.42
C HIS A 44 3.97 0.92 2.46
N LEU A 45 3.19 1.97 2.23
CA LEU A 45 2.11 1.96 1.25
C LEU A 45 2.42 2.96 0.13
N SER A 46 1.72 2.84 -0.98
CA SER A 46 1.83 3.76 -2.11
C SER A 46 0.44 4.22 -2.53
N ILE A 47 0.31 5.48 -2.91
CA ILE A 47 -0.93 5.92 -3.59
C ILE A 47 -0.91 5.42 -5.04
N ALA A 48 -2.03 5.52 -5.73
CA ALA A 48 -2.15 5.02 -7.10
C ALA A 48 -1.05 5.58 -8.02
N ALA A 49 -0.75 6.87 -7.91
CA ALA A 49 0.25 7.52 -8.75
C ALA A 49 1.69 7.05 -8.50
N GLN A 50 1.94 6.44 -7.32
CA GLN A 50 3.27 5.98 -6.91
C GLN A 50 3.49 4.49 -7.14
N LEU A 51 2.41 3.73 -7.33
CA LEU A 51 2.45 2.28 -7.26
C LEU A 51 3.36 1.65 -8.31
N THR A 52 3.25 2.07 -9.56
CA THR A 52 4.03 1.50 -10.65
C THR A 52 5.52 1.68 -10.41
N GLU A 53 5.95 2.88 -10.00
CA GLU A 53 7.34 3.14 -9.71
C GLU A 53 7.83 2.31 -8.52
N THR A 54 7.00 2.15 -7.50
CA THR A 54 7.32 1.31 -6.34
C THR A 54 7.60 -0.14 -6.78
N VAL A 55 6.74 -0.69 -7.64
CA VAL A 55 6.93 -2.05 -8.15
C VAL A 55 8.21 -2.14 -8.98
N ASP A 56 8.44 -1.18 -9.87
CA ASP A 56 9.61 -1.19 -10.75
C ASP A 56 10.93 -1.09 -9.98
N ARG A 57 10.94 -0.34 -8.86
CA ARG A 57 12.15 -0.15 -8.06
C ARG A 57 12.42 -1.30 -7.09
N HIS A 58 11.38 -1.83 -6.46
CA HIS A 58 11.56 -2.75 -5.32
C HIS A 58 11.19 -4.19 -5.62
N PHE A 59 10.47 -4.44 -6.71
CA PHE A 59 9.98 -5.78 -7.05
C PHE A 59 10.37 -6.21 -8.46
N ALA A 60 11.32 -5.53 -9.09
CA ALA A 60 11.76 -5.87 -10.43
C ALA A 60 12.24 -7.32 -10.50
N GLY A 61 11.79 -8.06 -11.51
CA GLY A 61 12.19 -9.45 -11.72
C GLY A 61 11.52 -10.44 -10.78
N GLN A 62 10.62 -10.00 -9.90
CA GLN A 62 9.88 -10.90 -9.03
C GLN A 62 8.54 -11.28 -9.64
N ASP A 63 8.20 -12.55 -9.51
CA ASP A 63 6.90 -13.09 -9.87
C ASP A 63 6.08 -13.31 -8.59
N ASP A 64 4.84 -13.79 -8.74
CA ASP A 64 3.97 -14.13 -7.63
C ASP A 64 3.78 -12.94 -6.67
N LEU A 65 3.40 -11.81 -7.26
CA LEU A 65 3.08 -10.59 -6.53
C LEU A 65 1.58 -10.33 -6.55
N HIS A 66 1.10 -9.69 -5.50
CA HIS A 66 -0.30 -9.30 -5.36
C HIS A 66 -0.41 -7.84 -4.99
N VAL A 67 -1.45 -7.17 -5.47
CA VAL A 67 -1.72 -5.78 -5.12
C VAL A 67 -2.94 -5.74 -4.22
N VAL A 68 -2.80 -5.08 -3.08
CA VAL A 68 -3.87 -4.95 -2.09
C VAL A 68 -4.27 -3.48 -2.00
N ALA A 69 -5.55 -3.20 -2.22
CA ALA A 69 -6.11 -1.86 -2.04
C ALA A 69 -6.58 -1.71 -0.59
N VAL A 70 -6.08 -0.70 0.09
CA VAL A 70 -6.28 -0.48 1.51
C VAL A 70 -7.11 0.77 1.74
N ASP A 71 -8.17 0.63 2.51
CA ASP A 71 -8.99 1.75 2.94
C ASP A 71 -8.30 2.45 4.11
N LEU A 72 -7.87 3.69 3.90
CA LEU A 72 -7.14 4.45 4.92
C LEU A 72 -8.07 5.11 5.93
N GLU A 73 -9.34 5.30 5.60
CA GLU A 73 -10.27 6.04 6.43
C GLU A 73 -10.42 5.47 7.84
N PRO A 74 -10.65 4.16 8.01
CA PRO A 74 -10.77 3.61 9.36
C PRO A 74 -9.46 3.53 10.13
N LEU A 75 -8.33 3.75 9.48
CA LEU A 75 -7.01 3.67 10.12
C LEU A 75 -6.59 4.96 10.80
N GLU A 76 -7.20 6.08 10.42
CA GLU A 76 -7.01 7.39 11.05
C GLU A 76 -5.54 7.74 11.32
N ASP A 77 -5.20 7.99 12.58
CA ASP A 77 -3.86 8.42 12.99
C ASP A 77 -2.78 7.34 12.83
N ALA A 78 -3.16 6.10 12.60
CA ALA A 78 -2.20 5.04 12.31
C ALA A 78 -1.52 5.25 10.97
N VAL A 79 -2.13 6.04 10.07
CA VAL A 79 -1.53 6.40 8.78
C VAL A 79 -0.88 7.77 8.90
N ARG A 80 0.42 7.83 8.59
CA ARG A 80 1.16 9.09 8.57
C ARG A 80 1.72 9.33 7.18
N TRP A 81 1.56 10.54 6.69
CA TRP A 81 2.06 10.95 5.38
C TRP A 81 3.43 11.55 5.58
N GLU A 82 4.46 10.81 5.17
CA GLU A 82 5.84 11.16 5.46
C GLU A 82 6.68 11.20 4.19
N PRO A 83 7.68 12.10 4.11
CA PRO A 83 8.57 12.16 2.95
C PRO A 83 9.35 10.87 2.79
N SER A 84 9.46 10.40 1.55
CA SER A 84 10.26 9.25 1.21
C SER A 84 10.92 9.50 -0.15
N ARG A 85 10.92 8.53 -1.04
CA ARG A 85 11.59 8.61 -2.33
C ARG A 85 11.27 9.93 -3.08
N GLY A 86 12.31 10.69 -3.46
CA GLY A 86 12.16 11.94 -4.19
C GLY A 86 11.51 13.07 -3.41
N GLY A 87 11.41 12.94 -2.09
CA GLY A 87 10.76 13.94 -1.24
C GLY A 87 9.24 13.88 -1.29
N GLN A 88 8.65 12.95 -2.01
CA GLN A 88 7.20 12.79 -2.06
C GLN A 88 6.67 12.20 -0.76
N LEU A 89 5.46 12.59 -0.39
CA LEU A 89 4.79 12.02 0.78
C LEU A 89 4.22 10.66 0.41
N PHE A 90 4.55 9.66 1.23
CA PHE A 90 4.00 8.32 1.11
C PHE A 90 3.20 8.00 2.37
N PRO A 91 2.09 7.27 2.25
CA PRO A 91 1.37 6.84 3.45
C PRO A 91 2.13 5.71 4.14
N HIS A 92 2.42 5.90 5.41
CA HIS A 92 3.09 4.89 6.25
C HIS A 92 2.11 4.44 7.32
N LEU A 93 1.90 3.14 7.41
CA LEU A 93 0.95 2.56 8.35
C LEU A 93 1.67 2.07 9.60
N TYR A 94 1.39 2.71 10.72
CA TYR A 94 1.98 2.38 12.03
C TYR A 94 1.10 1.40 12.79
N ALA A 95 0.65 0.37 12.11
CA ALA A 95 -0.16 -0.72 12.66
C ALA A 95 -0.06 -1.91 11.72
N ALA A 96 -0.58 -3.05 12.13
CA ALA A 96 -0.70 -4.18 11.21
C ALA A 96 -1.76 -3.88 10.16
N LEU A 97 -1.55 -4.39 8.95
CA LEU A 97 -2.57 -4.34 7.91
C LEU A 97 -3.55 -5.48 8.16
N THR A 98 -4.82 -5.15 8.39
CA THR A 98 -5.84 -6.17 8.65
C THR A 98 -6.76 -6.33 7.43
N MET A 99 -7.31 -7.51 7.28
CA MET A 99 -8.23 -7.80 6.18
C MET A 99 -9.47 -6.89 6.21
N ASP A 100 -9.85 -6.40 7.38
CA ASP A 100 -10.96 -5.45 7.54
C ASP A 100 -10.78 -4.17 6.72
N CYS A 101 -9.53 -3.78 6.49
CA CYS A 101 -9.20 -2.56 5.75
C CYS A 101 -8.94 -2.82 4.28
N VAL A 102 -9.05 -4.06 3.82
CA VAL A 102 -8.79 -4.42 2.43
C VAL A 102 -10.07 -4.23 1.62
N LEU A 103 -10.00 -3.35 0.63
CA LEU A 103 -11.12 -3.09 -0.27
C LEU A 103 -11.15 -4.10 -1.42
N ALA A 104 -10.00 -4.47 -1.93
CA ALA A 104 -9.85 -5.43 -3.02
C ALA A 104 -8.41 -5.89 -3.09
N TYR A 105 -8.17 -7.05 -3.65
CA TYR A 105 -6.82 -7.51 -3.94
C TYR A 105 -6.85 -8.49 -5.11
N GLU A 106 -5.74 -8.53 -5.85
CA GLU A 106 -5.63 -9.44 -7.00
C GLU A 106 -4.15 -9.65 -7.34
N PRO A 107 -3.85 -10.72 -8.11
CA PRO A 107 -2.49 -10.87 -8.64
C PRO A 107 -2.08 -9.64 -9.42
N LEU A 108 -0.81 -9.24 -9.29
CA LEU A 108 -0.30 -8.05 -9.95
C LEU A 108 -0.33 -8.24 -11.47
N GLY A 109 -0.98 -7.31 -12.15
CA GLY A 109 -1.01 -7.25 -13.60
C GLY A 109 -0.63 -5.86 -14.07
N ARG A 110 -0.38 -5.72 -15.38
CA ARG A 110 -0.01 -4.44 -15.95
C ARG A 110 -0.92 -4.09 -17.13
N GLU A 111 -1.16 -2.79 -17.28
CA GLU A 111 -1.82 -2.25 -18.45
C GLU A 111 -0.86 -2.30 -19.66
N ALA A 112 -1.40 -2.04 -20.86
CA ALA A 112 -0.59 -2.04 -22.08
C ALA A 112 0.55 -1.01 -22.03
N ASN A 113 0.37 0.08 -21.27
CA ASN A 113 1.38 1.12 -21.11
C ASN A 113 2.41 0.81 -19.99
N GLY A 114 2.32 -0.36 -19.36
CA GLY A 114 3.24 -0.79 -18.31
C GLY A 114 2.82 -0.40 -16.91
N GLN A 115 1.77 0.38 -16.74
CA GLN A 115 1.28 0.74 -15.41
C GLN A 115 0.67 -0.47 -14.70
N VAL A 116 0.88 -0.55 -13.40
CA VAL A 116 0.31 -1.61 -12.58
C VAL A 116 -1.21 -1.40 -12.51
N LYS A 117 -1.96 -2.48 -12.79
CA LYS A 117 -3.42 -2.44 -12.67
C LYS A 117 -3.81 -2.32 -11.22
N LEU A 118 -4.77 -1.43 -10.95
CA LEU A 118 -5.30 -1.26 -9.61
C LEU A 118 -6.43 -2.28 -9.39
N PRO A 119 -6.45 -2.97 -8.22
CA PRO A 119 -7.58 -3.84 -7.91
C PRO A 119 -8.85 -3.00 -7.76
N ILE A 120 -9.95 -3.50 -8.29
CA ILE A 120 -11.21 -2.80 -8.30
C ILE A 120 -12.13 -3.42 -7.25
N ALA A 121 -12.56 -2.61 -6.28
CA ALA A 121 -13.56 -3.00 -5.31
C ALA A 121 -14.90 -3.02 -6.03
N GLY A 122 -15.38 -4.20 -6.26
CA GLY A 122 -16.50 -4.44 -7.01
C GLY A 122 -17.80 -4.28 -6.70
#